data_4bdea51f0a90450c792200c904ed6fa8
#
_entry.id   4bdea51f0a90450c792200c904ed6fa8
#
_cell.length_a   1.000
_cell.length_b   1.000
_cell.length_c   1.000
_cell.angle_alpha   90.00
_cell.angle_beta   90.00
_cell.angle_gamma   90.00
#
_symmetry.space_group_name_H-M   'P 1'
#
loop_
_entity.id
_entity.type
_entity.pdbx_description
1 polymer ?
#
loop_
_entity_poly.entity_id
_entity_poly.type
_entity_poly.pdbx_seq_one_letter_code
_entity_poly.pdbx_strand_id
1 'polypeptide(L)'
;LKQLLVGPLFRMGRSGTTFDFKRLTDILASMIPIIFTGLSVCVMFSANQFNLGSEGGIMLGAFTTAMVAVYVPMASFIHPVVGVLAGALAVAAIMLLPALLKTKLDVSEMVCSLMLNYIIMYLIKYLMNTYLADKTKGQIQSYEFLETSKIAPLVDNGSKLSWGFVIAIACVVLVGLFMFNTRWGYTIRMIGINQAFAKYSGMKVATVIVLSQVLGGFLAGMGGGIEMLGRY
;
A
#
# COMPACT_ATOMS: atom_id res chain seq x y z
N LEU A 1 -8.18 1.81 -30.20
CA LEU A 1 -9.11 1.16 -29.28
C LEU A 1 -8.91 -0.37 -29.24
N LYS A 2 -8.87 -1.08 -30.42
CA LYS A 2 -8.60 -2.54 -30.46
C LYS A 2 -7.29 -2.94 -29.78
N GLN A 3 -6.21 -2.17 -29.99
CA GLN A 3 -4.91 -2.44 -29.37
C GLN A 3 -4.90 -2.19 -27.86
N LEU A 4 -5.70 -1.25 -27.34
CA LEU A 4 -5.84 -1.00 -25.91
C LEU A 4 -6.60 -2.10 -25.18
N LEU A 5 -7.58 -2.73 -25.81
CA LEU A 5 -8.39 -3.79 -25.21
C LEU A 5 -7.79 -5.20 -25.43
N VAL A 6 -7.20 -5.42 -26.62
CA VAL A 6 -6.66 -6.75 -27.01
C VAL A 6 -5.18 -6.89 -26.66
N GLY A 7 -4.40 -5.81 -26.71
CA GLY A 7 -2.96 -5.83 -26.43
C GLY A 7 -2.54 -6.35 -25.07
N PRO A 8 -3.27 -6.08 -23.97
CA PRO A 8 -2.97 -6.60 -22.66
C PRO A 8 -3.13 -8.13 -22.52
N LEU A 9 -4.08 -8.71 -23.26
CA LEU A 9 -4.47 -10.13 -23.13
C LEU A 9 -3.91 -11.01 -24.26
N PHE A 10 -3.65 -10.42 -25.44
CA PHE A 10 -3.25 -11.17 -26.62
C PHE A 10 -1.91 -10.71 -27.14
N ARG A 11 -1.06 -11.67 -27.47
CA ARG A 11 0.20 -11.38 -28.19
C ARG A 11 -0.08 -11.36 -29.68
N MET A 12 0.12 -10.19 -30.32
CA MET A 12 0.11 -10.08 -31.79
C MET A 12 1.42 -10.61 -32.33
N GLY A 13 1.43 -11.85 -32.79
CA GLY A 13 2.54 -12.45 -33.53
C GLY A 13 2.27 -12.44 -35.04
N ARG A 14 3.32 -12.72 -35.86
CA ARG A 14 3.19 -12.87 -37.32
C ARG A 14 2.19 -13.94 -37.77
N SER A 15 1.86 -14.90 -36.90
CA SER A 15 0.95 -16.04 -37.16
C SER A 15 -0.46 -15.91 -36.52
N GLY A 16 -0.81 -14.71 -35.99
CA GLY A 16 -2.14 -14.47 -35.40
C GLY A 16 -2.09 -13.98 -33.94
N THR A 17 -3.29 -13.76 -33.37
CA THR A 17 -3.47 -13.37 -31.96
C THR A 17 -3.54 -14.62 -31.09
N THR A 18 -2.52 -14.83 -30.26
CA THR A 18 -2.51 -15.91 -29.25
C THR A 18 -2.75 -15.32 -27.87
N PHE A 19 -3.59 -15.99 -27.08
CA PHE A 19 -3.82 -15.63 -25.68
C PHE A 19 -2.53 -15.92 -24.86
N ASP A 20 -1.99 -14.91 -24.22
CA ASP A 20 -0.75 -15.02 -23.43
C ASP A 20 -1.10 -14.98 -21.94
N PHE A 21 -1.16 -16.15 -21.32
CA PHE A 21 -1.47 -16.30 -19.89
C PHE A 21 -0.49 -15.55 -18.99
N LYS A 22 0.78 -15.40 -19.39
CA LYS A 22 1.78 -14.63 -18.64
C LYS A 22 1.40 -13.16 -18.54
N ARG A 23 0.89 -12.56 -19.62
CA ARG A 23 0.45 -11.17 -19.59
C ARG A 23 -0.73 -10.93 -18.67
N LEU A 24 -1.69 -11.88 -18.65
CA LEU A 24 -2.81 -11.81 -17.72
C LEU A 24 -2.32 -11.83 -16.26
N THR A 25 -1.40 -12.74 -15.93
CA THR A 25 -0.85 -12.82 -14.57
C THR A 25 -0.01 -11.61 -14.19
N ASP A 26 0.72 -11.01 -15.12
CA ASP A 26 1.47 -9.76 -14.89
C ASP A 26 0.52 -8.55 -14.65
N ILE A 27 -0.64 -8.52 -15.31
CA ILE A 27 -1.69 -7.52 -15.05
C ILE A 27 -2.25 -7.71 -13.64
N LEU A 28 -2.60 -8.93 -13.26
CA LEU A 28 -3.10 -9.23 -11.92
C LEU A 28 -2.07 -8.87 -10.83
N ALA A 29 -0.79 -9.12 -11.08
CA ALA A 29 0.28 -8.69 -10.18
C ALA A 29 0.32 -7.15 -10.03
N SER A 30 0.13 -6.41 -11.12
CA SER A 30 0.10 -4.94 -11.08
C SER A 30 -1.13 -4.37 -10.38
N MET A 31 -2.18 -5.15 -10.17
CA MET A 31 -3.37 -4.73 -9.41
C MET A 31 -3.14 -4.73 -7.90
N ILE A 32 -2.14 -5.44 -7.38
CA ILE A 32 -1.89 -5.54 -5.93
C ILE A 32 -1.75 -4.15 -5.28
N PRO A 33 -0.81 -3.28 -5.68
CA PRO A 33 -0.68 -1.97 -5.08
C PRO A 33 -1.90 -1.08 -5.30
N ILE A 34 -2.60 -1.24 -6.43
CA ILE A 34 -3.82 -0.47 -6.73
C ILE A 34 -4.95 -0.86 -5.78
N ILE A 35 -5.10 -2.15 -5.47
CA ILE A 35 -6.11 -2.63 -4.50
C ILE A 35 -5.83 -2.04 -3.12
N PHE A 36 -4.60 -2.09 -2.64
CA PHE A 36 -4.24 -1.57 -1.32
C PHE A 36 -4.36 -0.05 -1.23
N THR A 37 -3.95 0.71 -2.27
CA THR A 37 -4.20 2.16 -2.32
C THR A 37 -5.69 2.47 -2.34
N GLY A 38 -6.47 1.74 -3.14
CA GLY A 38 -7.92 1.89 -3.17
C GLY A 38 -8.58 1.65 -1.82
N LEU A 39 -8.17 0.59 -1.10
CA LEU A 39 -8.66 0.31 0.26
C LEU A 39 -8.25 1.40 1.25
N SER A 40 -7.00 1.85 1.21
CA SER A 40 -6.49 2.94 2.04
C SER A 40 -7.33 4.21 1.86
N VAL A 41 -7.50 4.65 0.63
CA VAL A 41 -8.28 5.83 0.29
C VAL A 41 -9.76 5.66 0.63
N CYS A 42 -10.34 4.48 0.40
CA CYS A 42 -11.73 4.16 0.72
C CYS A 42 -12.02 4.33 2.21
N VAL A 43 -11.14 3.84 3.09
CA VAL A 43 -11.30 3.98 4.56
C VAL A 43 -11.22 5.46 4.96
N MET A 44 -10.25 6.21 4.45
CA MET A 44 -10.08 7.63 4.78
C MET A 44 -11.23 8.49 4.25
N PHE A 45 -11.66 8.29 3.01
CA PHE A 45 -12.76 9.02 2.40
C PHE A 45 -14.11 8.69 3.04
N SER A 46 -14.29 7.48 3.54
CA SER A 46 -15.50 7.12 4.30
C SER A 46 -15.65 7.93 5.59
N ALA A 47 -14.57 8.51 6.13
CA ALA A 47 -14.59 9.47 7.24
C ALA A 47 -14.62 10.92 6.77
N ASN A 48 -14.87 11.19 5.48
CA ASN A 48 -14.79 12.51 4.85
C ASN A 48 -13.41 13.18 5.03
N GLN A 49 -12.34 12.35 4.98
CA GLN A 49 -10.96 12.84 5.06
C GLN A 49 -10.31 12.68 3.69
N PHE A 50 -10.08 13.80 3.00
CA PHE A 50 -9.42 13.85 1.70
C PHE A 50 -7.89 13.76 1.86
N ASN A 51 -7.40 12.57 2.20
CA ASN A 51 -5.98 12.32 2.34
C ASN A 51 -5.43 11.61 1.10
N LEU A 52 -4.48 12.25 0.42
CA LEU A 52 -3.80 11.73 -0.77
C LEU A 52 -2.42 11.13 -0.43
N GLY A 53 -2.13 10.93 0.84
CA GLY A 53 -0.83 10.43 1.33
C GLY A 53 -0.55 8.95 1.03
N SER A 54 -1.50 8.23 0.45
CA SER A 54 -1.35 6.79 0.16
C SER A 54 -0.23 6.50 -0.84
N GLU A 55 0.08 7.42 -1.78
CA GLU A 55 1.17 7.28 -2.73
C GLU A 55 2.53 7.27 -2.02
N GLY A 56 2.81 8.29 -1.21
CA GLY A 56 4.00 8.31 -0.36
C GLY A 56 4.04 7.16 0.63
N GLY A 57 2.87 6.75 1.14
CA GLY A 57 2.71 5.61 2.03
C GLY A 57 3.18 4.30 1.40
N ILE A 58 2.79 4.00 0.16
CA ILE A 58 3.27 2.80 -0.56
C ILE A 58 4.80 2.85 -0.72
N MET A 59 5.36 3.98 -1.14
CA MET A 59 6.80 4.13 -1.32
C MET A 59 7.55 3.91 0.00
N LEU A 60 7.06 4.48 1.09
CA LEU A 60 7.67 4.31 2.41
C LEU A 60 7.51 2.88 2.92
N GLY A 61 6.35 2.27 2.74
CA GLY A 61 6.11 0.87 3.07
C GLY A 61 7.06 -0.06 2.33
N ALA A 62 7.22 0.14 1.02
CA ALA A 62 8.17 -0.61 0.19
C ALA A 62 9.61 -0.44 0.69
N PHE A 63 10.02 0.80 0.97
CA PHE A 63 11.37 1.10 1.46
C PHE A 63 11.66 0.45 2.82
N THR A 64 10.77 0.60 3.79
CA THR A 64 10.97 0.01 5.13
C THR A 64 10.95 -1.51 5.09
N THR A 65 10.10 -2.10 4.27
CA THR A 65 10.09 -3.56 4.04
C THR A 65 11.40 -4.02 3.40
N ALA A 66 11.91 -3.29 2.40
CA ALA A 66 13.20 -3.59 1.77
C ALA A 66 14.37 -3.52 2.77
N MET A 67 14.38 -2.52 3.67
CA MET A 67 15.38 -2.43 4.73
C MET A 67 15.37 -3.66 5.63
N VAL A 68 14.19 -4.13 6.04
CA VAL A 68 14.06 -5.36 6.83
C VAL A 68 14.51 -6.58 6.02
N ALA A 69 14.12 -6.67 4.76
CA ALA A 69 14.45 -7.79 3.87
C ALA A 69 15.96 -7.93 3.60
N VAL A 70 16.72 -6.83 3.63
CA VAL A 70 18.17 -6.83 3.38
C VAL A 70 18.98 -7.02 4.66
N TYR A 71 18.61 -6.30 5.74
CA TYR A 71 19.48 -6.19 6.92
C TYR A 71 19.14 -7.14 8.07
N VAL A 72 17.92 -7.69 8.11
CA VAL A 72 17.48 -8.50 9.26
C VAL A 72 17.28 -9.95 8.85
N PRO A 73 18.25 -10.85 9.09
CA PRO A 73 18.08 -12.27 8.77
C PRO A 73 17.08 -12.92 9.73
N MET A 74 16.01 -13.51 9.18
CA MET A 74 14.97 -14.20 9.93
C MET A 74 14.58 -15.53 9.26
N ALA A 75 13.80 -16.36 9.98
CA ALA A 75 13.25 -17.60 9.43
C ALA A 75 12.32 -17.29 8.23
N SER A 76 12.39 -18.14 7.20
CA SER A 76 11.75 -17.92 5.89
C SER A 76 10.25 -17.63 5.94
N PHE A 77 9.51 -18.17 6.91
CA PHE A 77 8.07 -17.92 7.04
C PHE A 77 7.75 -16.59 7.75
N ILE A 78 8.56 -16.20 8.73
CA ILE A 78 8.33 -15.02 9.57
C ILE A 78 8.84 -13.75 8.88
N HIS A 79 9.90 -13.86 8.10
CA HIS A 79 10.60 -12.74 7.48
C HIS A 79 9.68 -11.85 6.61
N PRO A 80 8.91 -12.36 5.62
CA PRO A 80 8.04 -11.51 4.81
C PRO A 80 6.91 -10.87 5.65
N VAL A 81 6.39 -11.58 6.65
CA VAL A 81 5.32 -11.04 7.53
C VAL A 81 5.84 -9.88 8.35
N VAL A 82 7.01 -10.02 8.98
CA VAL A 82 7.64 -8.95 9.77
C VAL A 82 8.00 -7.76 8.89
N GLY A 83 8.55 -8.00 7.69
CA GLY A 83 8.87 -6.95 6.73
C GLY A 83 7.64 -6.12 6.35
N VAL A 84 6.55 -6.78 5.95
CA VAL A 84 5.28 -6.11 5.58
C VAL A 84 4.67 -5.38 6.78
N LEU A 85 4.68 -5.98 7.96
CA LEU A 85 4.17 -5.33 9.17
C LEU A 85 4.99 -4.10 9.56
N ALA A 86 6.32 -4.17 9.46
CA ALA A 86 7.19 -3.03 9.71
C ALA A 86 6.89 -1.88 8.74
N GLY A 87 6.71 -2.19 7.44
CA GLY A 87 6.26 -1.23 6.44
C GLY A 87 4.91 -0.61 6.76
N ALA A 88 3.93 -1.44 7.11
CA ALA A 88 2.59 -0.99 7.48
C ALA A 88 2.59 -0.07 8.71
N LEU A 89 3.34 -0.43 9.75
CA LEU A 89 3.44 0.37 10.98
C LEU A 89 4.18 1.69 10.76
N ALA A 90 5.25 1.70 9.96
CA ALA A 90 5.97 2.92 9.63
C ALA A 90 5.06 3.94 8.91
N VAL A 91 4.26 3.47 7.95
CA VAL A 91 3.31 4.34 7.25
C VAL A 91 2.17 4.79 8.16
N ALA A 92 1.63 3.90 8.98
CA ALA A 92 0.61 4.23 9.97
C ALA A 92 1.09 5.33 10.93
N ALA A 93 2.35 5.26 11.38
CA ALA A 93 2.97 6.27 12.25
C ALA A 93 3.11 7.63 11.54
N ILE A 94 3.52 7.66 10.28
CA ILE A 94 3.63 8.92 9.52
C ILE A 94 2.26 9.52 9.23
N MET A 95 1.23 8.72 8.99
CA MET A 95 -0.13 9.20 8.77
C MET A 95 -0.80 9.78 10.04
N LEU A 96 -0.20 9.57 11.21
CA LEU A 96 -0.58 10.32 12.41
C LEU A 96 -0.34 11.83 12.26
N LEU A 97 0.65 12.25 11.47
CA LEU A 97 1.01 13.65 11.32
C LEU A 97 -0.13 14.47 10.68
N PRO A 98 -0.64 14.16 9.46
CA PRO A 98 -1.78 14.87 8.90
C PRO A 98 -3.05 14.70 9.75
N ALA A 99 -3.25 13.54 10.39
CA ALA A 99 -4.38 13.29 11.27
C ALA A 99 -4.39 14.22 12.50
N LEU A 100 -3.23 14.41 13.13
CA LEU A 100 -3.09 15.31 14.29
C LEU A 100 -3.17 16.78 13.89
N LEU A 101 -2.60 17.18 12.75
CA LEU A 101 -2.70 18.53 12.24
C LEU A 101 -4.17 18.90 11.93
N LYS A 102 -4.92 17.97 11.34
CA LYS A 102 -6.36 18.14 11.11
C LYS A 102 -7.14 18.30 12.41
N THR A 103 -6.93 17.39 13.35
CA THR A 103 -7.76 17.35 14.57
C THR A 103 -7.42 18.43 15.61
N LYS A 104 -6.18 18.91 15.65
CA LYS A 104 -5.71 19.89 16.64
C LYS A 104 -5.63 21.32 16.09
N LEU A 105 -5.27 21.48 14.83
CA LEU A 105 -4.99 22.77 14.20
C LEU A 105 -5.95 23.10 13.05
N ASP A 106 -6.87 22.19 12.75
CA ASP A 106 -7.84 22.29 11.62
C ASP A 106 -7.18 22.59 10.25
N VAL A 107 -5.93 22.11 10.09
CA VAL A 107 -5.20 22.21 8.81
C VAL A 107 -5.85 21.29 7.80
N SER A 108 -5.89 21.70 6.52
CA SER A 108 -6.39 20.86 5.43
C SER A 108 -5.52 19.59 5.28
N GLU A 109 -6.16 18.43 5.49
CA GLU A 109 -5.53 17.13 5.36
C GLU A 109 -5.02 16.85 3.93
N MET A 110 -5.72 17.39 2.93
CA MET A 110 -5.34 17.26 1.52
C MET A 110 -3.99 17.94 1.24
N VAL A 111 -3.84 19.19 1.67
CA VAL A 111 -2.60 19.96 1.46
C VAL A 111 -1.43 19.32 2.23
N CYS A 112 -1.68 18.97 3.49
CA CYS A 112 -0.66 18.32 4.34
C CYS A 112 -0.18 16.99 3.76
N SER A 113 -1.11 16.14 3.27
CA SER A 113 -0.77 14.84 2.70
C SER A 113 -0.03 14.95 1.37
N LEU A 114 -0.39 15.92 0.52
CA LEU A 114 0.35 16.18 -0.72
C LEU A 114 1.79 16.62 -0.44
N MET A 115 2.00 17.55 0.49
CA MET A 115 3.35 17.96 0.90
C MET A 115 4.13 16.77 1.47
N LEU A 116 3.48 15.96 2.29
CA LEU A 116 4.09 14.78 2.89
C LEU A 116 4.54 13.76 1.83
N ASN A 117 3.78 13.55 0.76
CA ASN A 117 4.17 12.68 -0.34
C ASN A 117 5.51 13.11 -0.96
N TYR A 118 5.69 14.40 -1.25
CA TYR A 118 6.95 14.91 -1.80
C TYR A 118 8.10 14.76 -0.82
N ILE A 119 7.88 15.06 0.46
CA ILE A 119 8.89 14.89 1.51
C ILE A 119 9.33 13.42 1.57
N ILE A 120 8.38 12.49 1.63
CA ILE A 120 8.65 11.05 1.67
C ILE A 120 9.40 10.61 0.41
N MET A 121 8.98 11.04 -0.78
CA MET A 121 9.61 10.69 -2.05
C MET A 121 11.08 11.11 -2.09
N TYR A 122 11.39 12.34 -1.72
CA TYR A 122 12.77 12.83 -1.70
C TYR A 122 13.61 12.19 -0.60
N LEU A 123 13.02 11.98 0.59
CA LEU A 123 13.65 11.28 1.70
C LEU A 123 14.05 9.85 1.31
N ILE A 124 13.11 9.11 0.70
CA ILE A 124 13.38 7.74 0.24
C ILE A 124 14.47 7.71 -0.83
N LYS A 125 14.44 8.62 -1.81
CA LYS A 125 15.52 8.72 -2.82
C LYS A 125 16.88 8.95 -2.18
N TYR A 126 16.96 9.81 -1.20
CA TYR A 126 18.19 10.06 -0.45
C TYR A 126 18.65 8.82 0.32
N LEU A 127 17.72 8.19 1.07
CA LEU A 127 18.03 7.01 1.88
C LEU A 127 18.39 5.80 1.01
N MET A 128 17.71 5.60 -0.12
CA MET A 128 18.07 4.54 -1.07
C MET A 128 19.49 4.70 -1.58
N ASN A 129 19.87 5.90 -2.02
CA ASN A 129 21.21 6.16 -2.52
C ASN A 129 22.29 6.02 -1.45
N THR A 130 21.95 6.25 -0.18
CA THR A 130 22.93 6.23 0.91
C THR A 130 23.09 4.83 1.51
N TYR A 131 21.98 4.10 1.70
CA TYR A 131 21.98 2.86 2.49
C TYR A 131 21.67 1.59 1.66
N LEU A 132 20.87 1.68 0.60
CA LEU A 132 20.42 0.51 -0.17
C LEU A 132 21.12 0.37 -1.53
N ALA A 133 21.78 1.42 -2.04
CA ALA A 133 22.41 1.36 -3.34
C ALA A 133 23.69 0.53 -3.29
N ASP A 134 23.75 -0.51 -4.10
CA ASP A 134 24.96 -1.28 -4.37
C ASP A 134 25.85 -0.51 -5.35
N LYS A 135 26.87 0.13 -4.82
CA LYS A 135 27.85 0.93 -5.59
C LYS A 135 28.76 0.10 -6.50
N THR A 136 28.74 -1.23 -6.38
CA THR A 136 29.62 -2.13 -7.14
C THR A 136 29.08 -2.47 -8.53
N LYS A 137 27.76 -2.36 -8.74
CA LYS A 137 27.08 -2.79 -9.99
C LYS A 137 26.93 -1.69 -11.06
N GLY A 138 27.46 -0.47 -10.83
CA GLY A 138 27.44 0.63 -11.82
C GLY A 138 26.04 1.19 -12.18
N GLN A 139 24.96 0.60 -11.69
CA GLN A 139 23.59 1.07 -11.77
C GLN A 139 23.02 1.21 -10.36
N ILE A 140 22.04 2.11 -10.18
CA ILE A 140 21.36 2.30 -8.89
C ILE A 140 20.42 1.09 -8.69
N GLN A 141 20.97 -0.01 -8.19
CA GLN A 141 20.23 -1.19 -7.76
C GLN A 141 20.40 -1.36 -6.27
N SER A 142 19.35 -1.82 -5.59
CA SER A 142 19.45 -2.20 -4.19
C SER A 142 20.23 -3.51 -4.05
N TYR A 143 20.76 -3.77 -2.86
CA TYR A 143 21.27 -5.10 -2.51
C TYR A 143 20.19 -6.16 -2.78
N GLU A 144 20.63 -7.38 -3.12
CA GLU A 144 19.73 -8.50 -3.33
C GLU A 144 19.03 -8.87 -2.00
N PHE A 145 17.73 -9.11 -2.09
CA PHE A 145 16.93 -9.54 -0.93
C PHE A 145 17.35 -10.95 -0.51
N LEU A 146 17.35 -11.17 0.80
CA LEU A 146 17.54 -12.52 1.34
C LEU A 146 16.45 -13.45 0.80
N GLU A 147 16.84 -14.65 0.36
CA GLU A 147 15.90 -15.65 -0.18
C GLU A 147 14.73 -15.95 0.78
N THR A 148 14.97 -15.81 2.08
CA THR A 148 13.97 -15.98 3.13
C THR A 148 12.89 -14.89 3.17
N SER A 149 13.12 -13.73 2.54
CA SER A 149 12.18 -12.59 2.54
C SER A 149 11.23 -12.60 1.35
N LYS A 150 11.53 -13.37 0.31
CA LYS A 150 10.77 -13.38 -0.94
C LYS A 150 9.42 -14.06 -0.77
N ILE A 151 8.36 -13.44 -1.31
CA ILE A 151 7.03 -14.06 -1.37
C ILE A 151 7.00 -15.03 -2.54
N ALA A 152 6.64 -16.29 -2.28
CA ALA A 152 6.58 -17.32 -3.31
C ALA A 152 5.66 -16.90 -4.49
N PRO A 153 6.05 -17.17 -5.75
CA PRO A 153 5.19 -16.99 -6.90
C PRO A 153 3.97 -17.92 -6.81
N LEU A 154 2.80 -17.45 -7.25
CA LEU A 154 1.59 -18.26 -7.30
C LEU A 154 1.56 -19.20 -8.51
N VAL A 155 2.30 -18.85 -9.58
CA VAL A 155 2.35 -19.60 -10.85
C VAL A 155 3.78 -19.68 -11.33
N ASP A 156 4.28 -20.90 -11.53
CA ASP A 156 5.69 -21.19 -11.93
C ASP A 156 6.00 -20.91 -13.43
N ASN A 157 5.18 -20.13 -14.11
CA ASN A 157 5.36 -19.81 -15.55
C ASN A 157 6.23 -18.55 -15.79
N GLY A 158 7.11 -18.19 -14.86
CA GLY A 158 7.91 -16.96 -14.96
C GLY A 158 7.06 -15.68 -14.91
N SER A 159 5.87 -15.74 -14.30
CA SER A 159 5.00 -14.60 -14.04
C SER A 159 5.34 -13.94 -12.70
N LYS A 160 5.07 -12.65 -12.60
CA LYS A 160 5.29 -11.86 -11.38
C LYS A 160 4.13 -11.96 -10.37
N LEU A 161 3.17 -12.86 -10.59
CA LEU A 161 2.03 -13.04 -9.71
C LEU A 161 2.46 -13.82 -8.46
N SER A 162 2.46 -13.16 -7.32
CA SER A 162 2.81 -13.71 -6.01
C SER A 162 1.56 -14.01 -5.15
N TRP A 163 1.74 -14.74 -4.05
CA TRP A 163 0.71 -14.91 -3.02
C TRP A 163 0.17 -13.60 -2.45
N GLY A 164 0.87 -12.49 -2.70
CA GLY A 164 0.42 -11.14 -2.38
C GLY A 164 -0.94 -10.78 -2.96
N PHE A 165 -1.32 -11.34 -4.12
CA PHE A 165 -2.65 -11.12 -4.72
C PHE A 165 -3.77 -11.74 -3.89
N VAL A 166 -3.55 -12.96 -3.37
CA VAL A 166 -4.52 -13.62 -2.48
C VAL A 166 -4.69 -12.83 -1.17
N ILE A 167 -3.57 -12.34 -0.63
CA ILE A 167 -3.59 -11.48 0.57
C ILE A 167 -4.35 -10.18 0.27
N ALA A 168 -4.16 -9.57 -0.90
CA ALA A 168 -4.89 -8.36 -1.31
C ALA A 168 -6.41 -8.59 -1.34
N ILE A 169 -6.88 -9.70 -1.95
CA ILE A 169 -8.30 -10.05 -1.97
C ILE A 169 -8.83 -10.31 -0.55
N ALA A 170 -8.09 -11.04 0.27
CA ALA A 170 -8.47 -11.27 1.67
C ALA A 170 -8.60 -9.94 2.44
N CYS A 171 -7.69 -8.99 2.22
CA CYS A 171 -7.77 -7.65 2.82
C CYS A 171 -9.00 -6.87 2.34
N VAL A 172 -9.40 -6.99 1.06
CA VAL A 172 -10.65 -6.38 0.56
C VAL A 172 -11.85 -6.87 1.34
N VAL A 173 -11.95 -8.20 1.53
CA VAL A 173 -13.05 -8.80 2.29
C VAL A 173 -13.02 -8.37 3.75
N LEU A 174 -11.85 -8.40 4.39
CA LEU A 174 -11.68 -8.00 5.80
C LEU A 174 -12.03 -6.53 6.02
N VAL A 175 -11.55 -5.63 5.17
CA VAL A 175 -11.88 -4.19 5.25
C VAL A 175 -13.37 -3.97 4.99
N GLY A 176 -13.98 -4.68 4.04
CA GLY A 176 -15.42 -4.66 3.80
C GLY A 176 -16.20 -5.09 5.04
N LEU A 177 -15.86 -6.24 5.65
CA LEU A 177 -16.48 -6.70 6.88
C LEU A 177 -16.27 -5.72 8.04
N PHE A 178 -15.07 -5.16 8.17
CA PHE A 178 -14.79 -4.13 9.16
C PHE A 178 -15.67 -2.89 8.98
N MET A 179 -15.77 -2.38 7.78
CA MET A 179 -16.53 -1.16 7.47
C MET A 179 -18.04 -1.34 7.63
N PHE A 180 -18.59 -2.51 7.28
CA PHE A 180 -20.04 -2.72 7.28
C PHE A 180 -20.57 -3.41 8.54
N ASN A 181 -19.78 -4.30 9.16
CA ASN A 181 -20.25 -5.16 10.25
C ASN A 181 -19.72 -4.75 11.64
N THR A 182 -18.82 -3.74 11.75
CA THR A 182 -18.29 -3.32 13.04
C THR A 182 -18.81 -1.95 13.51
N ARG A 183 -18.79 -1.73 14.83
CA ARG A 183 -19.14 -0.45 15.44
C ARG A 183 -18.21 0.68 14.99
N TRP A 184 -16.92 0.40 14.81
CA TRP A 184 -15.94 1.37 14.33
C TRP A 184 -16.19 1.78 12.87
N GLY A 185 -16.46 0.81 11.99
CA GLY A 185 -16.82 1.09 10.61
C GLY A 185 -18.11 1.90 10.49
N TYR A 186 -19.13 1.59 11.30
CA TYR A 186 -20.34 2.41 11.39
C TYR A 186 -20.02 3.86 11.81
N THR A 187 -19.21 4.05 12.85
CA THR A 187 -18.84 5.40 13.35
C THR A 187 -18.06 6.18 12.30
N ILE A 188 -17.12 5.54 11.57
CA ILE A 188 -16.37 6.16 10.48
C ILE A 188 -17.34 6.70 9.42
N ARG A 189 -18.29 5.88 8.96
CA ARG A 189 -19.27 6.28 7.94
C ARG A 189 -20.21 7.38 8.42
N MET A 190 -20.66 7.32 9.68
CA MET A 190 -21.53 8.37 10.25
C MET A 190 -20.83 9.72 10.34
N ILE A 191 -19.56 9.75 10.74
CA ILE A 191 -18.74 10.97 10.76
C ILE A 191 -18.54 11.51 9.34
N GLY A 192 -18.39 10.61 8.36
CA GLY A 192 -18.28 11.00 6.96
C GLY A 192 -19.51 11.68 6.40
N ILE A 193 -20.71 11.26 6.83
CA ILE A 193 -21.98 11.87 6.39
C ILE A 193 -22.21 13.23 7.07
N ASN A 194 -22.07 13.27 8.39
CA ASN A 194 -22.30 14.52 9.16
C ASN A 194 -21.54 14.51 10.49
N GLN A 195 -20.44 15.27 10.53
CA GLN A 195 -19.59 15.38 11.72
C GLN A 195 -20.31 16.05 12.91
N ALA A 196 -21.18 17.05 12.64
CA ALA A 196 -21.92 17.73 13.68
C ALA A 196 -22.91 16.75 14.35
N PHE A 197 -23.69 16.04 13.57
CA PHE A 197 -24.61 15.01 14.08
C PHE A 197 -23.87 13.94 14.89
N ALA A 198 -22.76 13.44 14.38
CA ALA A 198 -21.94 12.44 15.09
C ALA A 198 -21.44 12.97 16.44
N LYS A 199 -21.02 14.24 16.51
CA LYS A 199 -20.59 14.89 17.74
C LYS A 199 -21.74 15.00 18.76
N TYR A 200 -22.94 15.44 18.32
CA TYR A 200 -24.12 15.51 19.19
C TYR A 200 -24.60 14.13 19.67
N SER A 201 -24.39 13.09 18.87
CA SER A 201 -24.66 11.68 19.25
C SER A 201 -23.60 11.09 20.17
N GLY A 202 -22.65 11.87 20.69
CA GLY A 202 -21.63 11.43 21.62
C GLY A 202 -20.43 10.68 21.01
N MET A 203 -20.32 10.65 19.69
CA MET A 203 -19.18 9.99 19.01
C MET A 203 -17.90 10.84 19.14
N LYS A 204 -16.77 10.19 19.40
CA LYS A 204 -15.46 10.85 19.51
C LYS A 204 -14.88 11.14 18.11
N VAL A 205 -15.37 12.22 17.47
CA VAL A 205 -15.02 12.56 16.08
C VAL A 205 -13.51 12.62 15.84
N ALA A 206 -12.75 13.33 16.68
CA ALA A 206 -11.29 13.44 16.54
C ALA A 206 -10.58 12.08 16.56
N THR A 207 -10.95 11.20 17.49
CA THR A 207 -10.35 9.85 17.60
C THR A 207 -10.63 9.02 16.36
N VAL A 208 -11.82 9.12 15.80
CA VAL A 208 -12.21 8.32 14.62
C VAL A 208 -11.54 8.86 13.35
N ILE A 209 -11.37 10.18 13.22
CA ILE A 209 -10.59 10.79 12.14
C ILE A 209 -9.14 10.28 12.19
N VAL A 210 -8.50 10.31 13.36
CA VAL A 210 -7.13 9.77 13.52
C VAL A 210 -7.09 8.28 13.17
N LEU A 211 -8.06 7.50 13.68
CA LEU A 211 -8.12 6.06 13.41
C LEU A 211 -8.26 5.75 11.91
N SER A 212 -9.13 6.47 11.20
CA SER A 212 -9.32 6.25 9.75
C SER A 212 -8.06 6.53 8.94
N GLN A 213 -7.29 7.57 9.29
CA GLN A 213 -6.04 7.91 8.63
C GLN A 213 -4.91 6.90 8.96
N VAL A 214 -4.83 6.46 10.21
CA VAL A 214 -3.85 5.43 10.63
C VAL A 214 -4.15 4.09 9.95
N LEU A 215 -5.42 3.66 9.91
CA LEU A 215 -5.83 2.45 9.20
C LEU A 215 -5.56 2.54 7.69
N GLY A 216 -5.88 3.69 7.08
CA GLY A 216 -5.55 3.93 5.67
C GLY A 216 -4.04 3.86 5.41
N GLY A 217 -3.24 4.50 6.27
CA GLY A 217 -1.78 4.42 6.20
C GLY A 217 -1.24 3.00 6.36
N PHE A 218 -1.79 2.24 7.31
CA PHE A 218 -1.44 0.84 7.52
C PHE A 218 -1.68 0.00 6.25
N LEU A 219 -2.84 0.16 5.61
CA LEU A 219 -3.18 -0.55 4.37
C LEU A 219 -2.25 -0.15 3.22
N ALA A 220 -1.95 1.15 3.06
CA ALA A 220 -1.01 1.61 2.04
C ALA A 220 0.40 1.04 2.25
N GLY A 221 0.87 1.02 3.49
CA GLY A 221 2.17 0.43 3.85
C GLY A 221 2.24 -1.08 3.59
N MET A 222 1.17 -1.82 3.90
CA MET A 222 1.05 -3.24 3.54
C MET A 222 1.17 -3.44 2.03
N GLY A 223 0.46 -2.62 1.24
CA GLY A 223 0.50 -2.70 -0.22
C GLY A 223 1.91 -2.51 -0.77
N GLY A 224 2.64 -1.51 -0.27
CA GLY A 224 4.03 -1.27 -0.65
C GLY A 224 4.96 -2.42 -0.28
N GLY A 225 4.81 -2.97 0.92
CA GLY A 225 5.61 -4.09 1.40
C GLY A 225 5.38 -5.37 0.59
N ILE A 226 4.12 -5.72 0.32
CA ILE A 226 3.76 -6.92 -0.46
C ILE A 226 4.25 -6.79 -1.91
N GLU A 227 4.10 -5.61 -2.52
CA GLU A 227 4.59 -5.35 -3.88
C GLU A 227 6.11 -5.50 -3.95
N MET A 228 6.82 -4.97 -2.96
CA MET A 228 8.29 -5.02 -2.93
C MET A 228 8.82 -6.45 -2.78
N LEU A 229 8.22 -7.27 -1.90
CA LEU A 229 8.63 -8.66 -1.70
C LEU A 229 8.10 -9.61 -2.78
N GLY A 230 7.14 -9.20 -3.59
CA GLY A 230 6.57 -9.99 -4.68
C GLY A 230 7.23 -9.78 -6.04
N ARG A 231 8.02 -8.71 -6.21
CA ARG A 231 8.66 -8.31 -7.49
C ARG A 231 10.17 -8.15 -7.38
N TYR A 232 10.81 -9.03 -6.71
CA TYR A 232 12.28 -9.07 -6.60
C TYR A 232 12.95 -9.59 -7.88
#